data_523e1ded6ff5279296059869a5b17c9b
#
_entry.id   523e1ded6ff5279296059869a5b17c9b
#
_cell.length_a   1.000
_cell.length_b   1.000
_cell.length_c   1.000
_cell.angle_alpha   90.00
_cell.angle_beta   90.00
_cell.angle_gamma   90.00
#
_symmetry.space_group_name_H-M   'P 1'
#
loop_
_entity.id
_entity.type
_entity.pdbx_description
1 polymer ?
#
loop_
_entity_poly.entity_id
_entity_poly.type
_entity_poly.pdbx_seq_one_letter_code
_entity_poly.pdbx_strand_id
1 'polypeptide(L)'
;MSYQKVTIVGGGTLGSQIAYVSAFHGKDVTVWGRSDSSLEKAQARVARWEDGVRRDLQATDEQIAAAREHLTYVTDLGEALAG
;
A
#
# COMPACT_ATOMS: atom_id res chain seq x y z
N MET A 1 -14.90 14.20 10.92
CA MET A 1 -14.79 13.31 10.02
C MET A 1 -13.81 12.28 10.29
N SER A 2 -13.92 11.31 9.64
CA SER A 2 -13.24 10.13 9.98
C SER A 2 -11.87 10.06 9.41
N TYR A 3 -10.98 9.67 10.24
CA TYR A 3 -9.67 9.25 9.86
C TYR A 3 -9.78 7.82 9.34
N GLN A 4 -9.21 7.57 8.19
CA GLN A 4 -9.34 6.27 7.56
C GLN A 4 -8.00 5.54 7.51
N LYS A 5 -7.98 4.40 8.13
CA LYS A 5 -6.84 3.48 8.09
C LYS A 5 -7.27 2.17 7.47
N VAL A 6 -6.40 1.58 6.68
CA VAL A 6 -6.64 0.28 6.06
C VAL A 6 -5.46 -0.63 6.41
N THR A 7 -5.75 -1.80 6.92
CA THR A 7 -4.73 -2.81 7.20
C THR A 7 -4.91 -3.97 6.24
N ILE A 8 -3.86 -4.28 5.50
CA ILE A 8 -3.85 -5.39 4.55
C ILE A 8 -3.02 -6.51 5.15
N VAL A 9 -3.63 -7.65 5.34
CA VAL A 9 -2.95 -8.84 5.86
C VAL A 9 -2.61 -9.74 4.68
N GLY A 10 -1.33 -9.83 4.39
CA GLY A 10 -0.85 -10.57 3.24
C GLY A 10 -0.84 -9.72 1.97
N GLY A 11 0.30 -9.67 1.31
CA GLY A 11 0.49 -8.82 0.14
C GLY A 11 0.31 -9.54 -1.19
N GLY A 12 -0.75 -10.33 -1.35
CA GLY A 12 -1.05 -10.96 -2.63
C GLY A 12 -1.45 -9.93 -3.69
N THR A 13 -1.72 -10.39 -4.90
CA THR A 13 -2.06 -9.50 -6.01
C THR A 13 -3.24 -8.59 -5.68
N LEU A 14 -4.32 -9.16 -5.17
CA LEU A 14 -5.50 -8.38 -4.83
C LEU A 14 -5.24 -7.45 -3.66
N GLY A 15 -4.55 -7.94 -2.63
CA GLY A 15 -4.21 -7.11 -1.47
C GLY A 15 -3.33 -5.93 -1.86
N SER A 16 -2.37 -6.13 -2.75
CA SER A 16 -1.50 -5.07 -3.24
C SER A 16 -2.28 -4.02 -4.02
N GLN A 17 -3.25 -4.44 -4.83
CA GLN A 17 -4.11 -3.52 -5.56
C GLN A 17 -4.91 -2.65 -4.59
N ILE A 18 -5.56 -3.28 -3.61
CA ILE A 18 -6.36 -2.55 -2.61
C ILE A 18 -5.48 -1.59 -1.84
N ALA A 19 -4.28 -2.02 -1.45
CA ALA A 19 -3.35 -1.18 -0.71
C ALA A 19 -2.99 0.06 -1.51
N TYR A 20 -2.61 -0.10 -2.77
CA TYR A 20 -2.18 1.03 -3.57
C TYR A 20 -3.32 1.99 -3.87
N VAL A 21 -4.48 1.47 -4.26
CA VAL A 21 -5.64 2.31 -4.57
C VAL A 21 -6.06 3.10 -3.34
N SER A 22 -6.08 2.47 -2.17
CA SER A 22 -6.44 3.14 -0.92
C SER A 22 -5.46 4.26 -0.58
N ALA A 23 -4.16 4.00 -0.72
CA ALA A 23 -3.13 5.00 -0.46
C ALA A 23 -3.21 6.14 -1.47
N PHE A 24 -3.50 5.83 -2.73
CA PHE A 24 -3.63 6.84 -3.77
C PHE A 24 -4.80 7.78 -3.47
N HIS A 25 -5.83 7.30 -2.81
CA HIS A 25 -6.98 8.10 -2.38
C HIS A 25 -6.80 8.76 -1.01
N GLY A 26 -5.58 8.73 -0.48
CA GLY A 26 -5.25 9.46 0.74
C GLY A 26 -5.48 8.72 2.04
N LYS A 27 -5.73 7.43 2.00
CA LYS A 27 -5.89 6.63 3.20
C LYS A 27 -4.55 6.13 3.69
N ASP A 28 -4.37 6.04 5.00
CA ASP A 28 -3.18 5.43 5.57
C ASP A 28 -3.30 3.92 5.51
N VAL A 29 -2.36 3.27 4.84
CA VAL A 29 -2.41 1.83 4.60
C VAL A 29 -1.21 1.16 5.24
N THR A 30 -1.45 0.14 6.03
CA THR A 30 -0.42 -0.72 6.59
C THR A 30 -0.53 -2.10 5.95
N VAL A 31 0.57 -2.57 5.37
CA VAL A 31 0.63 -3.89 4.76
C VAL A 31 1.44 -4.80 5.65
N TRP A 32 0.82 -5.88 6.12
CA TRP A 32 1.51 -6.88 6.93
C TRP A 32 1.97 -8.05 6.07
N GLY A 33 3.23 -8.43 6.24
CA GLY A 33 3.77 -9.65 5.66
C GLY A 33 4.45 -10.45 6.75
N ARG A 34 4.41 -11.78 6.65
CA ARG A 34 4.98 -12.62 7.70
C ARG A 34 6.51 -12.67 7.68
N SER A 35 7.14 -12.10 6.68
CA SER A 35 8.60 -12.04 6.59
C SER A 35 9.02 -10.89 5.70
N ASP A 36 10.30 -10.53 5.79
CA ASP A 36 10.85 -9.50 4.91
C ASP A 36 10.72 -9.88 3.45
N SER A 37 10.89 -11.16 3.13
CA SER A 37 10.71 -11.67 1.77
C SER A 37 9.29 -11.45 1.26
N SER A 38 8.29 -11.68 2.11
CA SER A 38 6.89 -11.42 1.75
C SER A 38 6.65 -9.95 1.49
N LEU A 39 7.25 -9.08 2.30
CA LEU A 39 7.11 -7.64 2.11
C LEU A 39 7.78 -7.16 0.84
N GLU A 40 8.93 -7.72 0.47
CA GLU A 40 9.59 -7.38 -0.79
C GLU A 40 8.69 -7.73 -1.98
N LYS A 41 8.04 -8.88 -1.94
CA LYS A 41 7.11 -9.27 -2.99
C LYS A 41 5.90 -8.35 -3.04
N ALA A 42 5.38 -7.96 -1.89
CA ALA A 42 4.27 -7.02 -1.81
C ALA A 42 4.64 -5.67 -2.41
N GLN A 43 5.82 -5.17 -2.08
CA GLN A 43 6.31 -3.90 -2.62
C GLN A 43 6.46 -3.97 -4.14
N ALA A 44 6.95 -5.09 -4.66
CA ALA A 44 7.08 -5.26 -6.10
C ALA A 44 5.73 -5.24 -6.80
N ARG A 45 4.71 -5.86 -6.19
CA ARG A 45 3.36 -5.83 -6.75
C ARG A 45 2.76 -4.43 -6.70
N VAL A 46 2.98 -3.71 -5.59
CA VAL A 46 2.51 -2.34 -5.46
C VAL A 46 3.16 -1.45 -6.53
N ALA A 47 4.45 -1.65 -6.80
CA ALA A 47 5.14 -0.89 -7.84
C ALA A 47 4.51 -1.09 -9.21
N ARG A 48 4.04 -2.30 -9.51
CA ARG A 48 3.34 -2.56 -10.77
C ARG A 48 2.03 -1.80 -10.86
N TRP A 49 1.27 -1.73 -9.77
CA TRP A 49 0.04 -0.95 -9.73
C TRP A 49 0.33 0.53 -9.87
N GLU A 50 1.41 1.00 -9.27
CA GLU A 50 1.86 2.37 -9.41
C GLU A 50 2.12 2.73 -10.87
N ASP A 51 2.83 1.87 -11.59
CA ASP A 51 3.10 2.09 -13.00
C ASP A 51 1.81 2.12 -13.82
N GLY A 52 0.87 1.23 -13.51
CA GLY A 52 -0.43 1.21 -14.17
C GLY A 52 -1.23 2.48 -13.92
N VAL A 53 -1.25 2.95 -12.69
CA VAL A 53 -1.96 4.19 -12.33
C VAL A 53 -1.32 5.39 -13.02
N ARG A 54 0.00 5.45 -13.04
CA ARG A 54 0.72 6.54 -13.71
C ARG A 54 0.35 6.62 -15.18
N ARG A 55 0.29 5.46 -15.84
CA ARG A 55 -0.02 5.39 -17.26
C ARG A 55 -1.49 5.62 -17.56
N ASP A 56 -2.37 4.94 -16.82
CA ASP A 56 -3.80 4.91 -17.13
C ASP A 56 -4.54 6.14 -16.64
N LEU A 57 -4.14 6.69 -15.50
CA LEU A 57 -4.77 7.86 -14.90
C LEU A 57 -3.94 9.13 -15.06
N GLN A 58 -2.78 9.03 -15.72
CA GLN A 58 -1.88 10.16 -15.91
C GLN A 58 -1.52 10.83 -14.59
N ALA A 59 -1.27 10.03 -13.55
CA ALA A 59 -0.95 10.55 -12.24
C ALA A 59 0.36 11.33 -12.25
N THR A 60 0.41 12.43 -11.51
CA THR A 60 1.61 13.23 -11.41
C THR A 60 2.61 12.59 -10.44
N ASP A 61 3.87 13.02 -10.53
CA ASP A 61 4.87 12.55 -9.58
C ASP A 61 4.50 12.90 -8.14
N GLU A 62 3.85 14.03 -7.92
CA GLU A 62 3.39 14.42 -6.60
C GLU A 62 2.33 13.47 -6.07
N GLN A 63 1.39 13.07 -6.92
CA GLN A 63 0.36 12.11 -6.53
C GLN A 63 0.96 10.76 -6.18
N ILE A 64 1.92 10.30 -6.95
CA ILE A 64 2.61 9.04 -6.71
C ILE A 64 3.40 9.10 -5.39
N ALA A 65 4.13 10.19 -5.15
CA ALA A 65 4.88 10.36 -3.91
C ALA A 65 3.96 10.38 -2.70
N ALA A 66 2.83 11.07 -2.79
CA ALA A 66 1.85 11.11 -1.71
C ALA A 66 1.30 9.72 -1.39
N ALA A 67 1.01 8.93 -2.42
CA ALA A 67 0.54 7.57 -2.21
C ALA A 67 1.58 6.73 -1.48
N ARG A 68 2.85 6.85 -1.84
CA ARG A 68 3.93 6.13 -1.17
C ARG A 68 4.04 6.51 0.31
N GLU A 69 3.83 7.77 0.64
CA GLU A 69 3.88 8.23 2.02
C GLU A 69 2.78 7.61 2.88
N HIS A 70 1.67 7.25 2.28
CA HIS A 70 0.56 6.62 3.00
C HIS A 70 0.71 5.11 3.15
N LEU A 71 1.75 4.51 2.56
CA LEU A 71 1.98 3.07 2.62
C LEU A 71 3.05 2.74 3.66
N THR A 72 2.74 1.81 4.56
CA THR A 72 3.68 1.31 5.57
C THR A 72 3.71 -0.21 5.50
N TYR A 73 4.89 -0.80 5.60
CA TYR A 73 5.07 -2.24 5.52
C TYR A 73 5.66 -2.75 6.83
N VAL A 74 5.01 -3.73 7.46
CA VAL A 74 5.45 -4.26 8.74
C VAL A 74 5.38 -5.78 8.76
N THR A 75 6.22 -6.41 9.60
CA THR A 75 6.20 -7.86 9.80
C THR A 75 5.53 -8.24 11.12
N ASP A 76 5.30 -7.30 12.01
CA ASP A 76 4.66 -7.55 13.29
C ASP A 76 3.15 -7.33 13.16
N LEU A 77 2.37 -8.40 13.33
CA LEU A 77 0.93 -8.32 13.19
C LEU A 77 0.30 -7.41 14.25
N GLY A 78 0.81 -7.45 15.47
CA GLY A 78 0.33 -6.56 16.52
C GLY A 78 0.53 -5.10 16.16
N GLU A 79 1.69 -4.77 15.62
CA GLU A 79 1.98 -3.42 15.14
C GLU A 79 1.06 -3.01 13.99
N ALA A 80 0.80 -3.93 13.06
CA ALA A 80 -0.09 -3.65 11.94
C ALA A 80 -1.51 -3.33 12.42
N LEU A 81 -1.97 -4.02 13.45
CA LEU A 81 -3.34 -3.86 13.95
C LEU A 81 -3.47 -2.73 14.99
N ALA A 82 -2.37 -2.25 15.52
CA ALA A 82 -2.38 -1.24 16.57
C ALA A 82 -2.74 0.15 16.03
N GLY A 83 -2.58 0.32 14.75
CA GLY A 83 -2.90 1.60 14.14
C GLY A 83 -4.38 1.90 14.15
#